data_edad8d2d39ecee31617573296b97aeaf
#
_entry.id   edad8d2d39ecee31617573296b97aeaf
#
_cell.length_a   1.000
_cell.length_b   1.000
_cell.length_c   1.000
_cell.angle_alpha   90.00
_cell.angle_beta   90.00
_cell.angle_gamma   90.00
#
_symmetry.space_group_name_H-M   'P 1'
#
loop_
_entity.id
_entity.type
_entity.pdbx_description
1 polymer ?
#
loop_
_entity_poly.entity_id
_entity_poly.type
_entity_poly.pdbx_seq_one_letter_code
_entity_poly.pdbx_strand_id
1 'polypeptide(L)'
;MKTLLSTKEVAQLLDINEKMVYSLIAEKNLPATKVTGKWLFPTSLVEQWIAERTINHPVAQSPLPPYHGLLIVAGSNDILLDRTISLFNNLYPEHVAVFGNLGSLGGLKAMRRSLCHIATSHLLQESEDEYNFKYASEELTELPAVVNFCRREQCLLFPNGNPRKIRSVADLAQPGLKIVNRQPGTGTRLLLDLELKKAGLDGRKIEGYQRELQRHLDVGLEILAGRADVGPAITAVAGLLGLDFVPLRSERFDLLIYKDRFFEQGVQLFLGLLQEKAFRALSEELQGYDLSICGKMVFPQNARSKEE
;
A
#
# COMPACT_ATOMS: atom_id res chain seq x y z
N MET A 1 -1.44 7.60 38.74
CA MET A 1 -2.86 8.00 38.51
C MET A 1 -3.77 6.90 39.08
N LYS A 2 -4.92 7.30 39.61
CA LYS A 2 -5.92 6.34 40.13
C LYS A 2 -6.58 5.63 38.96
N THR A 3 -6.65 4.30 39.03
CA THR A 3 -7.13 3.48 37.89
C THR A 3 -8.66 3.47 37.77
N LEU A 4 -9.37 3.73 38.88
CA LEU A 4 -10.84 3.74 38.96
C LEU A 4 -11.30 5.01 39.69
N LEU A 5 -12.23 5.74 39.13
CA LEU A 5 -12.87 6.90 39.70
C LEU A 5 -14.23 6.50 40.33
N SER A 6 -14.61 7.18 41.41
CA SER A 6 -15.96 7.16 41.97
C SER A 6 -16.90 8.12 41.24
N THR A 7 -18.21 8.03 41.43
CA THR A 7 -19.19 8.96 40.89
C THR A 7 -18.85 10.44 41.23
N LYS A 8 -18.41 10.68 42.48
CA LYS A 8 -18.02 12.00 42.93
C LYS A 8 -16.80 12.57 42.19
N GLU A 9 -15.79 11.71 41.92
CA GLU A 9 -14.58 12.09 41.21
C GLU A 9 -14.85 12.36 39.72
N VAL A 10 -15.76 11.59 39.10
CA VAL A 10 -16.22 11.88 37.72
C VAL A 10 -17.02 13.18 37.67
N ALA A 11 -17.89 13.44 38.67
CA ALA A 11 -18.62 14.66 38.76
C ALA A 11 -17.69 15.89 38.87
N GLN A 12 -16.63 15.78 39.67
CA GLN A 12 -15.58 16.79 39.77
C GLN A 12 -14.78 16.97 38.47
N LEU A 13 -14.41 15.87 37.83
CA LEU A 13 -13.64 15.87 36.54
C LEU A 13 -14.41 16.58 35.42
N LEU A 14 -15.73 16.41 35.36
CA LEU A 14 -16.60 16.96 34.34
C LEU A 14 -17.26 18.29 34.75
N ASP A 15 -16.98 18.78 35.95
CA ASP A 15 -17.60 19.99 36.56
C ASP A 15 -19.15 19.95 36.53
N ILE A 16 -19.72 18.81 36.96
CA ILE A 16 -21.16 18.57 37.02
C ILE A 16 -21.55 17.97 38.39
N ASN A 17 -22.83 17.90 38.66
CA ASN A 17 -23.31 17.22 39.88
C ASN A 17 -23.40 15.69 39.67
N GLU A 18 -23.36 14.93 40.78
CA GLU A 18 -23.38 13.45 40.74
C GLU A 18 -24.66 12.92 40.07
N LYS A 19 -25.79 13.60 40.16
CA LYS A 19 -27.03 13.18 39.50
C LYS A 19 -26.92 13.20 37.97
N MET A 20 -26.20 14.18 37.41
CA MET A 20 -25.93 14.24 35.97
C MET A 20 -25.00 13.09 35.51
N VAL A 21 -24.09 12.61 36.36
CA VAL A 21 -23.25 11.46 36.00
C VAL A 21 -24.11 10.22 35.69
N TYR A 22 -25.18 10.01 36.48
CA TYR A 22 -26.10 8.90 36.19
C TYR A 22 -26.87 9.07 34.88
N SER A 23 -27.29 10.28 34.54
CA SER A 23 -27.89 10.58 33.23
C SER A 23 -26.90 10.32 32.08
N LEU A 24 -25.63 10.67 32.26
CA LEU A 24 -24.59 10.39 31.26
C LEU A 24 -24.35 8.89 31.04
N ILE A 25 -24.46 8.07 32.09
CA ILE A 25 -24.40 6.60 31.95
C ILE A 25 -25.58 6.11 31.09
N ALA A 26 -26.80 6.57 31.40
CA ALA A 26 -28.02 6.08 30.77
C ALA A 26 -28.21 6.61 29.33
N GLU A 27 -27.92 7.88 29.10
CA GLU A 27 -28.28 8.60 27.86
C GLU A 27 -27.12 8.80 26.90
N LYS A 28 -25.90 8.82 27.41
CA LYS A 28 -24.69 9.16 26.64
C LYS A 28 -23.63 8.07 26.68
N ASN A 29 -23.95 6.89 27.20
CA ASN A 29 -23.07 5.73 27.27
C ASN A 29 -21.71 6.05 27.94
N LEU A 30 -21.72 6.83 29.03
CA LEU A 30 -20.52 7.03 29.84
C LEU A 30 -20.03 5.67 30.39
N PRO A 31 -18.77 5.25 30.13
CA PRO A 31 -18.27 3.97 30.56
C PRO A 31 -18.26 3.84 32.08
N ALA A 32 -18.99 2.88 32.62
CA ALA A 32 -19.10 2.64 34.06
C ALA A 32 -19.29 1.15 34.34
N THR A 33 -18.79 0.69 35.49
CA THR A 33 -19.02 -0.66 36.00
C THR A 33 -19.64 -0.58 37.39
N LYS A 34 -20.53 -1.50 37.73
CA LYS A 34 -21.16 -1.57 39.02
C LYS A 34 -20.61 -2.76 39.79
N VAL A 35 -19.74 -2.50 40.75
CA VAL A 35 -19.15 -3.54 41.61
C VAL A 35 -19.60 -3.31 43.05
N THR A 36 -20.07 -4.36 43.73
CA THR A 36 -20.56 -4.30 45.13
C THR A 36 -21.59 -3.17 45.37
N GLY A 37 -22.46 -2.90 44.39
CA GLY A 37 -23.50 -1.88 44.49
C GLY A 37 -23.04 -0.43 44.21
N LYS A 38 -21.76 -0.18 44.04
CA LYS A 38 -21.19 1.13 43.74
C LYS A 38 -20.79 1.24 42.26
N TRP A 39 -21.04 2.40 41.67
CA TRP A 39 -20.54 2.73 40.35
C TRP A 39 -19.06 3.14 40.40
N LEU A 40 -18.28 2.53 39.56
CA LEU A 40 -16.86 2.81 39.36
C LEU A 40 -16.61 3.08 37.87
N PHE A 41 -15.67 3.97 37.59
CA PHE A 41 -15.38 4.48 36.25
C PHE A 41 -13.89 4.26 35.96
N PRO A 42 -13.51 3.39 35.01
CA PRO A 42 -12.12 3.27 34.59
C PRO A 42 -11.63 4.61 34.00
N THR A 43 -10.58 5.17 34.59
CA THR A 43 -10.07 6.52 34.23
C THR A 43 -9.78 6.62 32.74
N SER A 44 -9.07 5.64 32.17
CA SER A 44 -8.74 5.60 30.74
C SER A 44 -9.97 5.60 29.83
N LEU A 45 -11.05 4.88 30.22
CA LEU A 45 -12.27 4.83 29.41
C LEU A 45 -13.07 6.15 29.51
N VAL A 46 -13.03 6.83 30.65
CA VAL A 46 -13.65 8.14 30.82
C VAL A 46 -12.91 9.18 29.98
N GLU A 47 -11.59 9.19 30.01
CA GLU A 47 -10.75 10.06 29.18
C GLU A 47 -10.98 9.82 27.68
N GLN A 48 -11.06 8.56 27.26
CA GLN A 48 -11.39 8.19 25.88
C GLN A 48 -12.80 8.68 25.49
N TRP A 49 -13.80 8.50 26.36
CA TRP A 49 -15.17 8.95 26.14
C TRP A 49 -15.27 10.47 25.97
N ILE A 50 -14.47 11.25 26.73
CA ILE A 50 -14.35 12.71 26.57
C ILE A 50 -13.70 13.03 25.22
N ALA A 51 -12.57 12.38 24.89
CA ALA A 51 -11.84 12.60 23.65
C ALA A 51 -12.70 12.38 22.40
N GLU A 52 -13.49 11.29 22.39
CA GLU A 52 -14.39 10.93 21.28
C GLU A 52 -15.52 11.97 21.05
N ARG A 53 -15.84 12.79 22.06
CA ARG A 53 -16.90 13.81 22.02
C ARG A 53 -16.37 15.23 21.93
N THR A 54 -15.05 15.39 21.93
CA THR A 54 -14.41 16.70 21.82
C THR A 54 -14.51 17.21 20.38
N ILE A 55 -15.20 18.33 20.21
CA ILE A 55 -15.33 19.01 18.90
C ILE A 55 -14.00 19.66 18.54
N ASN A 56 -13.61 19.59 17.27
CA ASN A 56 -12.35 20.14 16.76
C ASN A 56 -11.08 19.54 17.41
N HIS A 57 -11.22 18.39 18.07
CA HIS A 57 -10.06 17.63 18.49
C HIS A 57 -9.38 17.07 17.25
N PRO A 58 -8.08 17.31 17.02
CA PRO A 58 -7.35 16.57 16.01
C PRO A 58 -7.50 15.08 16.39
N VAL A 59 -8.13 14.32 15.49
CA VAL A 59 -8.24 12.87 15.68
C VAL A 59 -6.82 12.37 15.82
N ALA A 60 -6.41 12.08 17.05
CA ALA A 60 -5.17 11.37 17.28
C ALA A 60 -5.33 10.10 16.46
N GLN A 61 -4.54 9.99 15.39
CA GLN A 61 -4.53 8.78 14.58
C GLN A 61 -4.14 7.68 15.56
N SER A 62 -5.11 6.82 15.89
CA SER A 62 -4.82 5.69 16.79
C SER A 62 -3.75 4.88 16.07
N PRO A 63 -2.53 4.81 16.61
CA PRO A 63 -1.49 4.03 15.94
C PRO A 63 -2.02 2.60 15.80
N LEU A 64 -1.63 1.92 14.72
CA LEU A 64 -1.85 0.48 14.63
C LEU A 64 -1.48 -0.17 15.97
N PRO A 65 -2.35 -1.01 16.53
CA PRO A 65 -2.02 -1.69 17.78
C PRO A 65 -0.71 -2.48 17.60
N PRO A 66 0.00 -2.79 18.68
CA PRO A 66 1.15 -3.69 18.63
C PRO A 66 0.79 -4.96 17.85
N TYR A 67 1.73 -5.48 17.08
CA TYR A 67 1.50 -6.70 16.29
C TYR A 67 1.05 -7.86 17.17
N HIS A 68 -0.02 -8.51 16.78
CA HIS A 68 -0.64 -9.63 17.51
C HIS A 68 -1.15 -10.73 16.56
N GLY A 69 -0.44 -10.96 15.47
CA GLY A 69 -0.76 -11.99 14.48
C GLY A 69 -1.36 -11.46 13.17
N LEU A 70 -1.80 -10.19 13.10
CA LEU A 70 -2.33 -9.60 11.86
C LEU A 70 -1.29 -8.68 11.20
N LEU A 71 -0.79 -9.07 10.02
CA LEU A 71 0.09 -8.27 9.20
C LEU A 71 -0.70 -7.58 8.08
N ILE A 72 -0.77 -6.26 8.11
CA ILE A 72 -1.43 -5.48 7.07
C ILE A 72 -0.37 -4.94 6.11
N VAL A 73 -0.43 -5.38 4.87
CA VAL A 73 0.36 -4.88 3.74
C VAL A 73 -0.56 -4.02 2.88
N ALA A 74 -0.13 -2.84 2.44
CA ALA A 74 -0.97 -1.97 1.61
C ALA A 74 -0.14 -1.21 0.58
N GLY A 75 -0.74 -0.89 -0.58
CA GLY A 75 -0.06 -0.10 -1.61
C GLY A 75 -0.24 -0.64 -3.00
N SER A 76 0.84 -0.72 -3.75
CA SER A 76 0.82 -1.19 -5.13
C SER A 76 0.64 -2.71 -5.20
N ASN A 77 -0.30 -3.13 -6.04
CA ASN A 77 -0.54 -4.54 -6.31
C ASN A 77 0.58 -5.15 -7.17
N ASP A 78 0.87 -6.41 -6.89
CA ASP A 78 1.82 -7.22 -7.64
C ASP A 78 1.44 -8.71 -7.55
N ILE A 79 1.63 -9.48 -8.64
CA ILE A 79 1.25 -10.90 -8.70
C ILE A 79 2.11 -11.76 -7.79
N LEU A 80 3.43 -11.50 -7.77
CA LEU A 80 4.34 -12.22 -6.88
C LEU A 80 4.02 -11.91 -5.41
N LEU A 81 3.66 -10.65 -5.10
CA LEU A 81 3.24 -10.25 -3.76
C LEU A 81 1.97 -10.97 -3.32
N ASP A 82 0.95 -11.06 -4.18
CA ASP A 82 -0.30 -11.78 -3.88
C ASP A 82 -0.02 -13.26 -3.56
N ARG A 83 0.86 -13.91 -4.35
CA ARG A 83 1.31 -15.28 -4.08
C ARG A 83 2.13 -15.39 -2.79
N THR A 84 2.97 -14.39 -2.50
CA THR A 84 3.78 -14.33 -1.27
C THR A 84 2.91 -14.22 -0.02
N ILE A 85 1.86 -13.40 -0.06
CA ILE A 85 0.88 -13.30 1.02
C ILE A 85 0.18 -14.62 1.24
N SER A 86 -0.23 -15.30 0.19
CA SER A 86 -0.82 -16.64 0.28
C SER A 86 0.15 -17.66 0.87
N LEU A 87 1.42 -17.62 0.46
CA LEU A 87 2.47 -18.48 1.00
C LEU A 87 2.72 -18.19 2.50
N PHE A 88 2.76 -16.91 2.90
CA PHE A 88 2.88 -16.50 4.30
C PHE A 88 1.76 -17.10 5.15
N ASN A 89 0.51 -16.94 4.71
CA ASN A 89 -0.66 -17.45 5.43
C ASN A 89 -0.67 -18.98 5.55
N ASN A 90 -0.10 -19.68 4.57
CA ASN A 90 0.01 -21.14 4.62
C ASN A 90 1.14 -21.63 5.54
N LEU A 91 2.26 -20.91 5.59
CA LEU A 91 3.42 -21.31 6.38
C LEU A 91 3.32 -20.92 7.86
N TYR A 92 2.59 -19.86 8.18
CA TYR A 92 2.49 -19.30 9.51
C TYR A 92 1.02 -19.28 10.00
N PRO A 93 0.45 -20.43 10.42
CA PRO A 93 -0.98 -20.55 10.74
C PRO A 93 -1.44 -19.69 11.93
N GLU A 94 -0.51 -19.26 12.78
CA GLU A 94 -0.76 -18.34 13.90
C GLU A 94 -0.80 -16.86 13.46
N HIS A 95 -0.56 -16.58 12.17
CA HIS A 95 -0.47 -15.26 11.59
C HIS A 95 -1.36 -15.14 10.36
N VAL A 96 -1.89 -13.94 10.12
CA VAL A 96 -2.64 -13.61 8.91
C VAL A 96 -2.05 -12.37 8.27
N ALA A 97 -1.60 -12.47 7.03
CA ALA A 97 -1.26 -11.32 6.21
C ALA A 97 -2.44 -10.97 5.28
N VAL A 98 -2.77 -9.68 5.21
CA VAL A 98 -3.82 -9.15 4.32
C VAL A 98 -3.25 -8.03 3.46
N PHE A 99 -3.79 -7.86 2.25
CA PHE A 99 -3.36 -6.84 1.31
C PHE A 99 -4.44 -5.83 0.96
N GLY A 100 -4.14 -4.55 1.15
CA GLY A 100 -4.95 -3.42 0.69
C GLY A 100 -4.42 -2.84 -0.62
N ASN A 101 -5.14 -3.02 -1.73
CA ASN A 101 -4.76 -2.46 -3.04
C ASN A 101 -5.12 -0.97 -3.12
N LEU A 102 -4.16 -0.10 -2.85
CA LEU A 102 -4.32 1.36 -2.78
C LEU A 102 -3.47 2.13 -3.82
N GLY A 103 -2.64 1.41 -4.58
CA GLY A 103 -1.58 2.00 -5.40
C GLY A 103 -0.41 2.53 -4.55
N SER A 104 0.71 2.84 -5.18
CA SER A 104 1.96 3.21 -4.49
C SER A 104 1.78 4.42 -3.56
N LEU A 105 1.19 5.53 -4.06
CA LEU A 105 0.95 6.72 -3.24
C LEU A 105 -0.09 6.47 -2.14
N GLY A 106 -1.11 5.65 -2.44
CA GLY A 106 -2.10 5.22 -1.46
C GLY A 106 -1.49 4.42 -0.31
N GLY A 107 -0.49 3.57 -0.59
CA GLY A 107 0.31 2.85 0.40
C GLY A 107 1.06 3.80 1.34
N LEU A 108 1.74 4.82 0.81
CA LEU A 108 2.41 5.84 1.63
C LEU A 108 1.42 6.60 2.53
N LYS A 109 0.25 6.98 1.98
CA LYS A 109 -0.81 7.63 2.76
C LYS A 109 -1.40 6.72 3.84
N ALA A 110 -1.55 5.42 3.56
CA ALA A 110 -1.97 4.45 4.56
C ALA A 110 -0.92 4.31 5.68
N MET A 111 0.36 4.26 5.30
CA MET A 111 1.48 4.22 6.25
C MET A 111 1.51 5.47 7.14
N ARG A 112 1.38 6.68 6.57
CA ARG A 112 1.28 7.94 7.33
C ARG A 112 0.17 7.92 8.37
N ARG A 113 -0.95 7.28 8.04
CA ARG A 113 -2.12 7.13 8.92
C ARG A 113 -2.02 5.92 9.86
N SER A 114 -0.88 5.24 9.89
CA SER A 114 -0.70 3.99 10.66
C SER A 114 -1.78 2.93 10.36
N LEU A 115 -2.17 2.76 9.10
CA LEU A 115 -3.17 1.78 8.66
C LEU A 115 -2.54 0.49 8.09
N CYS A 116 -1.22 0.44 7.95
CA CYS A 116 -0.50 -0.75 7.49
C CYS A 116 0.86 -0.87 8.19
N HIS A 117 1.38 -2.09 8.27
CA HIS A 117 2.70 -2.40 8.80
C HIS A 117 3.77 -2.25 7.71
N ILE A 118 3.42 -2.65 6.47
CA ILE A 118 4.28 -2.60 5.30
C ILE A 118 3.53 -1.85 4.18
N ALA A 119 4.15 -0.81 3.62
CA ALA A 119 3.67 -0.21 2.37
C ALA A 119 4.44 -0.75 1.18
N THR A 120 3.77 -0.97 0.05
CA THR A 120 4.39 -1.40 -1.21
C THR A 120 4.37 -0.29 -2.23
N SER A 121 5.53 0.00 -2.85
CA SER A 121 5.68 1.16 -3.73
C SER A 121 6.74 0.99 -4.80
N HIS A 122 6.54 1.69 -5.95
CA HIS A 122 7.47 1.76 -7.08
C HIS A 122 7.39 3.13 -7.78
N LEU A 123 7.31 4.21 -7.01
CA LEU A 123 7.20 5.58 -7.53
C LEU A 123 8.54 6.05 -8.06
N LEU A 124 8.64 6.18 -9.38
CA LEU A 124 9.83 6.67 -10.07
C LEU A 124 9.99 8.17 -9.88
N GLN A 125 11.20 8.60 -9.57
CA GLN A 125 11.62 9.99 -9.54
C GLN A 125 12.26 10.35 -10.88
N GLU A 126 11.67 11.32 -11.59
CA GLU A 126 12.02 11.62 -12.98
C GLU A 126 13.49 12.00 -13.21
N SER A 127 14.13 12.68 -12.26
CA SER A 127 15.44 13.30 -12.45
C SER A 127 16.63 12.40 -12.11
N GLU A 128 16.45 11.30 -11.39
CA GLU A 128 17.57 10.59 -10.76
C GLU A 128 17.54 9.06 -10.92
N ASP A 129 16.60 8.53 -11.69
CA ASP A 129 16.35 7.07 -11.80
C ASP A 129 16.21 6.36 -10.44
N GLU A 130 15.73 7.11 -9.45
CA GLU A 130 15.53 6.68 -8.07
C GLU A 130 14.04 6.41 -7.80
N TYR A 131 13.76 5.55 -6.83
CA TYR A 131 12.39 5.14 -6.49
C TYR A 131 12.06 5.45 -5.05
N ASN A 132 10.82 5.89 -4.81
CA ASN A 132 10.13 5.99 -3.54
C ASN A 132 10.63 7.07 -2.56
N PHE A 133 11.92 7.37 -2.44
CA PHE A 133 12.47 8.21 -1.37
C PHE A 133 11.92 9.64 -1.36
N LYS A 134 11.82 10.29 -2.51
CA LYS A 134 11.23 11.64 -2.61
C LYS A 134 9.79 11.65 -2.14
N TYR A 135 8.99 10.74 -2.65
CA TYR A 135 7.57 10.63 -2.28
C TYR A 135 7.39 10.25 -0.81
N ALA A 136 8.27 9.38 -0.28
CA ALA A 136 8.27 9.05 1.14
C ALA A 136 8.61 10.27 2.00
N SER A 137 9.60 11.10 1.61
CA SER A 137 9.95 12.31 2.35
C SER A 137 8.87 13.40 2.30
N GLU A 138 8.05 13.43 1.25
CA GLU A 138 6.92 14.36 1.11
C GLU A 138 5.67 13.90 1.90
N GLU A 139 5.43 12.59 1.98
CA GLU A 139 4.22 12.03 2.59
C GLU A 139 4.39 11.63 4.06
N LEU A 140 5.60 11.27 4.49
CA LEU A 140 5.88 10.72 5.83
C LEU A 140 6.68 11.70 6.69
N THR A 141 6.53 11.59 8.00
CA THR A 141 7.27 12.41 8.97
C THR A 141 8.75 12.04 9.09
N GLU A 142 9.08 10.79 8.75
CA GLU A 142 10.44 10.26 8.71
C GLU A 142 10.60 9.27 7.55
N LEU A 143 11.83 9.12 7.06
CA LEU A 143 12.13 8.13 6.03
C LEU A 143 12.02 6.70 6.61
N PRO A 144 11.22 5.83 5.98
CA PRO A 144 11.08 4.44 6.40
C PRO A 144 12.34 3.63 6.06
N ALA A 145 12.44 2.46 6.64
CA ALA A 145 13.29 1.41 6.09
C ALA A 145 12.72 0.97 4.74
N VAL A 146 13.56 0.90 3.72
CA VAL A 146 13.18 0.48 2.38
C VAL A 146 13.89 -0.84 2.07
N VAL A 147 13.11 -1.90 1.85
CA VAL A 147 13.62 -3.23 1.51
C VAL A 147 13.16 -3.56 0.10
N ASN A 148 14.06 -3.98 -0.77
CA ASN A 148 13.66 -4.40 -2.11
C ASN A 148 12.89 -5.73 -2.03
N PHE A 149 11.73 -5.76 -2.66
CA PHE A 149 10.94 -6.98 -2.83
C PHE A 149 11.36 -7.71 -4.11
N CYS A 150 11.40 -6.98 -5.23
CA CYS A 150 11.86 -7.49 -6.53
C CYS A 150 12.22 -6.33 -7.47
N ARG A 151 12.91 -6.66 -8.56
CA ARG A 151 12.80 -5.87 -9.79
C ARG A 151 11.80 -6.56 -10.70
N ARG A 152 11.02 -5.78 -11.45
CA ARG A 152 10.03 -6.29 -12.40
C ARG A 152 9.96 -5.41 -13.64
N GLU A 153 9.44 -5.95 -14.72
CA GLU A 153 9.37 -5.24 -15.98
C GLU A 153 7.96 -4.70 -16.22
N GLN A 154 7.85 -3.39 -16.40
CA GLN A 154 6.66 -2.68 -16.89
C GLN A 154 6.60 -2.76 -18.41
N CYS A 155 5.41 -2.94 -18.97
CA CYS A 155 5.21 -3.12 -20.40
C CYS A 155 3.87 -2.55 -20.87
N LEU A 156 3.70 -2.46 -22.18
CA LEU A 156 2.41 -2.34 -22.86
C LEU A 156 1.96 -3.74 -23.28
N LEU A 157 0.82 -4.19 -22.77
CA LEU A 157 0.19 -5.45 -23.15
C LEU A 157 -0.73 -5.25 -24.35
N PHE A 158 -0.80 -6.24 -25.24
CA PHE A 158 -1.75 -6.30 -26.36
C PHE A 158 -2.02 -7.75 -26.75
N PRO A 159 -3.05 -8.03 -27.59
CA PRO A 159 -3.38 -9.38 -28.02
C PRO A 159 -2.23 -10.07 -28.75
N ASN A 160 -2.14 -11.40 -28.58
CA ASN A 160 -1.15 -12.22 -29.26
C ASN A 160 -1.18 -11.99 -30.79
N GLY A 161 -0.01 -11.96 -31.42
CA GLY A 161 0.22 -11.65 -32.83
C GLY A 161 0.20 -10.16 -33.13
N ASN A 162 0.07 -9.30 -32.12
CA ASN A 162 0.17 -7.84 -32.24
C ASN A 162 -0.63 -7.22 -33.41
N PRO A 163 -1.96 -7.38 -33.46
CA PRO A 163 -2.77 -7.01 -34.61
C PRO A 163 -2.74 -5.49 -34.91
N ARG A 164 -2.41 -4.66 -33.91
CA ARG A 164 -2.28 -3.21 -34.03
C ARG A 164 -0.85 -2.75 -34.30
N LYS A 165 0.10 -3.68 -34.42
CA LYS A 165 1.53 -3.41 -34.68
C LYS A 165 2.15 -2.43 -33.68
N ILE A 166 1.82 -2.56 -32.40
CA ILE A 166 2.35 -1.75 -31.30
C ILE A 166 3.83 -2.07 -31.10
N ARG A 167 4.70 -1.06 -31.14
CA ARG A 167 6.16 -1.18 -30.95
C ARG A 167 6.68 -0.24 -29.86
N SER A 168 5.93 0.81 -29.58
CA SER A 168 6.31 1.85 -28.64
C SER A 168 5.09 2.61 -28.13
N VAL A 169 5.31 3.49 -27.14
CA VAL A 169 4.28 4.41 -26.63
C VAL A 169 3.75 5.35 -27.71
N ALA A 170 4.58 5.68 -28.73
CA ALA A 170 4.16 6.55 -29.84
C ALA A 170 2.98 5.96 -30.65
N ASP A 171 2.88 4.63 -30.70
CA ASP A 171 1.80 3.94 -31.43
C ASP A 171 0.43 4.06 -30.75
N LEU A 172 0.37 4.52 -29.49
CA LEU A 172 -0.88 4.72 -28.76
C LEU A 172 -1.74 5.86 -29.34
N ALA A 173 -1.14 6.72 -30.20
CA ALA A 173 -1.85 7.78 -30.90
C ALA A 173 -2.52 7.32 -32.23
N GLN A 174 -2.47 6.02 -32.56
CA GLN A 174 -3.09 5.49 -33.77
C GLN A 174 -4.61 5.71 -33.76
N PRO A 175 -5.22 6.17 -34.86
CA PRO A 175 -6.68 6.34 -34.95
C PRO A 175 -7.42 5.04 -34.66
N GLY A 176 -8.47 5.11 -33.81
CA GLY A 176 -9.30 3.97 -33.44
C GLY A 176 -8.61 2.93 -32.57
N LEU A 177 -7.42 3.21 -32.02
CA LEU A 177 -6.79 2.39 -31.01
C LEU A 177 -7.41 2.71 -29.65
N LYS A 178 -7.92 1.70 -28.95
CA LYS A 178 -8.53 1.83 -27.62
C LYS A 178 -7.57 1.35 -26.54
N ILE A 179 -7.21 2.24 -25.64
CA ILE A 179 -6.41 1.83 -24.49
C ILE A 179 -7.26 1.65 -23.22
N VAL A 180 -6.74 0.91 -22.28
CA VAL A 180 -7.10 0.98 -20.86
C VAL A 180 -5.88 1.46 -20.09
N ASN A 181 -6.10 2.03 -18.92
CA ASN A 181 -5.04 2.66 -18.13
C ASN A 181 -5.12 2.21 -16.68
N ARG A 182 -4.10 2.58 -15.89
CA ARG A 182 -4.09 2.42 -14.45
C ARG A 182 -4.58 3.70 -13.78
N GLN A 183 -5.06 3.57 -12.54
CA GLN A 183 -5.53 4.72 -11.76
C GLN A 183 -4.40 5.73 -11.51
N PRO A 184 -4.73 7.04 -11.39
CA PRO A 184 -3.81 8.06 -10.90
C PRO A 184 -3.19 7.70 -9.56
N GLY A 185 -1.91 8.03 -9.35
CA GLY A 185 -1.17 7.69 -8.14
C GLY A 185 -0.59 6.27 -8.11
N THR A 186 -0.79 5.45 -9.14
CA THR A 186 -0.03 4.22 -9.35
C THR A 186 1.27 4.52 -10.09
N GLY A 187 2.36 3.80 -9.74
CA GLY A 187 3.64 3.98 -10.43
C GLY A 187 3.57 3.66 -11.93
N THR A 188 2.76 2.68 -12.32
CA THR A 188 2.52 2.33 -13.74
C THR A 188 1.86 3.48 -14.51
N ARG A 189 0.89 4.19 -13.90
CA ARG A 189 0.28 5.37 -14.51
C ARG A 189 1.30 6.50 -14.65
N LEU A 190 2.08 6.76 -13.62
CA LEU A 190 3.14 7.78 -13.67
C LEU A 190 4.17 7.46 -14.77
N LEU A 191 4.57 6.19 -14.90
CA LEU A 191 5.48 5.77 -15.96
C LEU A 191 4.88 5.99 -17.35
N LEU A 192 3.63 5.56 -17.58
CA LEU A 192 2.96 5.78 -18.87
C LEU A 192 2.88 7.27 -19.21
N ASP A 193 2.48 8.10 -18.25
CA ASP A 193 2.34 9.56 -18.46
C ASP A 193 3.71 10.20 -18.78
N LEU A 194 4.79 9.73 -18.15
CA LEU A 194 6.16 10.14 -18.44
C LEU A 194 6.57 9.75 -19.87
N GLU A 195 6.32 8.51 -20.27
CA GLU A 195 6.68 8.02 -21.60
C GLU A 195 5.84 8.70 -22.70
N LEU A 196 4.55 8.97 -22.46
CA LEU A 196 3.72 9.78 -23.36
C LEU A 196 4.28 11.19 -23.53
N LYS A 197 4.67 11.83 -22.42
CA LYS A 197 5.29 13.17 -22.43
C LYS A 197 6.60 13.18 -23.25
N LYS A 198 7.46 12.18 -23.06
CA LYS A 198 8.69 12.01 -23.85
C LYS A 198 8.42 11.82 -25.33
N ALA A 199 7.34 11.11 -25.68
CA ALA A 199 6.89 10.93 -27.06
C ALA A 199 6.16 12.16 -27.66
N GLY A 200 5.99 13.23 -26.89
CA GLY A 200 5.25 14.43 -27.31
C GLY A 200 3.74 14.23 -27.43
N LEU A 201 3.19 13.23 -26.78
CA LEU A 201 1.77 12.87 -26.83
C LEU A 201 0.98 13.42 -25.63
N ASP A 202 -0.21 13.98 -25.90
CA ASP A 202 -1.18 14.29 -24.86
C ASP A 202 -2.08 13.07 -24.63
N GLY A 203 -1.89 12.40 -23.49
CA GLY A 203 -2.66 11.22 -23.13
C GLY A 203 -4.17 11.44 -23.16
N ARG A 204 -4.65 12.66 -22.87
CA ARG A 204 -6.09 13.00 -22.88
C ARG A 204 -6.73 12.88 -24.25
N LYS A 205 -5.93 12.90 -25.34
CA LYS A 205 -6.37 12.73 -26.72
C LYS A 205 -6.42 11.27 -27.17
N ILE A 206 -5.92 10.34 -26.34
CA ILE A 206 -5.89 8.91 -26.65
C ILE A 206 -7.23 8.28 -26.18
N GLU A 207 -7.90 7.56 -27.07
CA GLU A 207 -9.17 6.91 -26.75
C GLU A 207 -8.98 5.86 -25.64
N GLY A 208 -9.74 5.99 -24.56
CA GLY A 208 -9.68 5.08 -23.41
C GLY A 208 -8.66 5.46 -22.33
N TYR A 209 -7.88 6.54 -22.51
CA TYR A 209 -6.92 6.99 -21.50
C TYR A 209 -7.53 7.21 -20.10
N GLN A 210 -8.79 7.61 -20.01
CA GLN A 210 -9.55 7.79 -18.76
C GLN A 210 -10.24 6.50 -18.28
N ARG A 211 -10.09 5.39 -19.02
CA ARG A 211 -10.62 4.10 -18.60
C ARG A 211 -9.64 3.43 -17.66
N GLU A 212 -9.85 3.64 -16.37
CA GLU A 212 -8.91 3.31 -15.31
C GLU A 212 -9.22 1.98 -14.63
N LEU A 213 -8.18 1.16 -14.42
CA LEU A 213 -8.27 -0.16 -13.81
C LEU A 213 -7.35 -0.25 -12.59
N GLN A 214 -7.79 -1.03 -11.59
CA GLN A 214 -7.15 -1.08 -10.28
C GLN A 214 -5.96 -2.05 -10.21
N ARG A 215 -5.95 -3.13 -11.02
CA ARG A 215 -4.94 -4.18 -10.96
C ARG A 215 -4.29 -4.39 -12.32
N HIS A 216 -3.05 -4.87 -12.31
CA HIS A 216 -2.36 -5.26 -13.55
C HIS A 216 -3.09 -6.37 -14.30
N LEU A 217 -3.62 -7.35 -13.56
CA LEU A 217 -4.39 -8.45 -14.15
C LEU A 217 -5.65 -7.96 -14.85
N ASP A 218 -6.35 -6.97 -14.30
CA ASP A 218 -7.56 -6.40 -14.90
C ASP A 218 -7.26 -5.80 -16.27
N VAL A 219 -6.09 -5.16 -16.45
CA VAL A 219 -5.65 -4.65 -17.76
C VAL A 219 -5.53 -5.78 -18.78
N GLY A 220 -4.87 -6.87 -18.41
CA GLY A 220 -4.75 -8.04 -19.28
C GLY A 220 -6.11 -8.68 -19.62
N LEU A 221 -7.02 -8.78 -18.66
CA LEU A 221 -8.37 -9.32 -18.87
C LEU A 221 -9.22 -8.43 -19.80
N GLU A 222 -9.10 -7.11 -19.75
CA GLU A 222 -9.78 -6.19 -20.67
C GLU A 222 -9.29 -6.37 -22.12
N ILE A 223 -7.97 -6.57 -22.28
CA ILE A 223 -7.37 -6.84 -23.59
C ILE A 223 -7.79 -8.22 -24.11
N LEU A 224 -7.70 -9.25 -23.27
CA LEU A 224 -8.10 -10.62 -23.64
C LEU A 224 -9.58 -10.70 -24.04
N ALA A 225 -10.44 -9.93 -23.39
CA ALA A 225 -11.86 -9.83 -23.71
C ALA A 225 -12.18 -8.94 -24.93
N GLY A 226 -11.17 -8.39 -25.62
CA GLY A 226 -11.35 -7.53 -26.79
C GLY A 226 -12.00 -6.17 -26.49
N ARG A 227 -12.02 -5.75 -25.22
CA ARG A 227 -12.56 -4.45 -24.81
C ARG A 227 -11.55 -3.31 -24.86
N ALA A 228 -10.26 -3.64 -25.01
CA ALA A 228 -9.16 -2.74 -25.25
C ALA A 228 -8.15 -3.38 -26.22
N ASP A 229 -7.44 -2.56 -26.98
CA ASP A 229 -6.36 -3.01 -27.86
C ASP A 229 -5.03 -3.10 -27.12
N VAL A 230 -4.80 -2.23 -26.12
CA VAL A 230 -3.52 -2.11 -25.42
C VAL A 230 -3.70 -1.48 -24.02
N GLY A 231 -2.81 -1.79 -23.10
CA GLY A 231 -2.77 -1.18 -21.79
C GLY A 231 -1.47 -1.42 -21.02
N PRO A 232 -1.09 -0.53 -20.07
CA PRO A 232 0.15 -0.66 -19.31
C PRO A 232 -0.03 -1.65 -18.15
N ALA A 233 0.90 -2.59 -18.04
CA ALA A 233 0.95 -3.56 -16.95
C ALA A 233 2.38 -4.08 -16.72
N ILE A 234 2.52 -5.22 -16.06
CA ILE A 234 3.77 -5.94 -15.87
C ILE A 234 3.82 -7.18 -16.76
N THR A 235 5.01 -7.60 -17.17
CA THR A 235 5.20 -8.75 -18.09
C THR A 235 4.69 -10.07 -17.52
N ALA A 236 4.61 -10.22 -16.20
CA ALA A 236 4.00 -11.38 -15.57
C ALA A 236 2.54 -11.61 -16.01
N VAL A 237 1.79 -10.53 -16.29
CA VAL A 237 0.42 -10.64 -16.82
C VAL A 237 0.42 -11.18 -18.24
N ALA A 238 1.39 -10.76 -19.08
CA ALA A 238 1.54 -11.29 -20.43
C ALA A 238 1.73 -12.82 -20.39
N GLY A 239 2.67 -13.30 -19.57
CA GLY A 239 2.94 -14.74 -19.43
C GLY A 239 1.73 -15.53 -18.94
N LEU A 240 0.99 -15.00 -17.95
CA LEU A 240 -0.19 -15.67 -17.39
C LEU A 240 -1.38 -15.76 -18.37
N LEU A 241 -1.56 -14.75 -19.21
CA LEU A 241 -2.73 -14.63 -20.10
C LEU A 241 -2.42 -14.93 -21.57
N GLY A 242 -1.18 -15.26 -21.92
CA GLY A 242 -0.75 -15.53 -23.31
C GLY A 242 -0.88 -14.27 -24.20
N LEU A 243 -0.62 -13.09 -23.65
CA LEU A 243 -0.61 -11.84 -24.36
C LEU A 243 0.81 -11.50 -24.83
N ASP A 244 0.91 -10.73 -25.92
CA ASP A 244 2.16 -10.11 -26.34
C ASP A 244 2.38 -8.78 -25.62
N PHE A 245 3.62 -8.29 -25.64
CA PHE A 245 3.96 -7.03 -24.97
C PHE A 245 5.16 -6.33 -25.62
N VAL A 246 5.27 -5.04 -25.34
CA VAL A 246 6.48 -4.24 -25.55
C VAL A 246 6.98 -3.78 -24.19
N PRO A 247 8.26 -4.03 -23.83
CA PRO A 247 8.82 -3.58 -22.56
C PRO A 247 8.90 -2.03 -22.54
N LEU A 248 8.61 -1.45 -21.38
CA LEU A 248 8.76 -0.01 -21.12
C LEU A 248 9.96 0.26 -20.23
N ARG A 249 10.02 -0.42 -19.08
CA ARG A 249 11.07 -0.19 -18.09
C ARG A 249 11.16 -1.33 -17.08
N SER A 250 12.40 -1.71 -16.74
CA SER A 250 12.65 -2.47 -15.51
C SER A 250 12.58 -1.53 -14.33
N GLU A 251 11.77 -1.85 -13.32
CA GLU A 251 11.55 -1.02 -12.14
C GLU A 251 11.86 -1.76 -10.85
N ARG A 252 12.18 -1.00 -9.80
CA ARG A 252 12.31 -1.52 -8.45
C ARG A 252 10.96 -1.46 -7.74
N PHE A 253 10.53 -2.57 -7.17
CA PHE A 253 9.35 -2.68 -6.33
C PHE A 253 9.79 -2.94 -4.90
N ASP A 254 9.44 -2.05 -3.98
CA ASP A 254 9.98 -2.02 -2.63
C ASP A 254 8.90 -2.15 -1.56
N LEU A 255 9.31 -2.69 -0.42
CA LEU A 255 8.60 -2.70 0.86
C LEU A 255 9.12 -1.53 1.71
N LEU A 256 8.21 -0.66 2.15
CA LEU A 256 8.50 0.47 3.02
C LEU A 256 7.94 0.16 4.40
N ILE A 257 8.75 0.32 5.45
CA ILE A 257 8.43 -0.08 6.81
C ILE A 257 8.92 1.01 7.76
N TYR A 258 8.09 1.48 8.69
CA TYR A 258 8.56 2.38 9.73
C TYR A 258 9.63 1.70 10.58
N LYS A 259 10.67 2.45 10.98
CA LYS A 259 11.84 1.91 11.68
C LYS A 259 11.49 1.30 13.04
N ASP A 260 10.56 1.92 13.76
CA ASP A 260 10.05 1.45 15.04
C ASP A 260 9.27 0.12 14.93
N ARG A 261 8.70 -0.17 13.75
CA ARG A 261 7.95 -1.39 13.46
C ARG A 261 8.76 -2.46 12.72
N PHE A 262 9.97 -2.11 12.31
CA PHE A 262 10.81 -3.01 11.51
C PHE A 262 11.06 -4.36 12.19
N PHE A 263 11.21 -4.38 13.50
CA PHE A 263 11.47 -5.59 14.29
C PHE A 263 10.19 -6.27 14.82
N GLU A 264 9.00 -5.83 14.44
CA GLU A 264 7.78 -6.55 14.76
C GLU A 264 7.80 -7.96 14.14
N GLN A 265 7.34 -8.95 14.88
CA GLN A 265 7.41 -10.36 14.51
C GLN A 265 6.86 -10.64 13.11
N GLY A 266 5.67 -10.13 12.78
CA GLY A 266 5.05 -10.34 11.47
C GLY A 266 5.85 -9.75 10.32
N VAL A 267 6.46 -8.59 10.54
CA VAL A 267 7.36 -7.95 9.54
C VAL A 267 8.59 -8.82 9.33
N GLN A 268 9.23 -9.30 10.40
CA GLN A 268 10.43 -10.15 10.30
C GLN A 268 10.13 -11.51 9.67
N LEU A 269 8.99 -12.12 9.98
CA LEU A 269 8.55 -13.36 9.33
C LEU A 269 8.33 -13.13 7.83
N PHE A 270 7.70 -12.02 7.44
CA PHE A 270 7.47 -11.69 6.03
C PHE A 270 8.79 -11.42 5.29
N LEU A 271 9.71 -10.68 5.89
CA LEU A 271 11.04 -10.43 5.30
C LEU A 271 11.89 -11.70 5.23
N GLY A 272 11.83 -12.57 6.26
CA GLY A 272 12.50 -13.87 6.26
C GLY A 272 12.02 -14.77 5.13
N LEU A 273 10.71 -14.76 4.84
CA LEU A 273 10.12 -15.53 3.75
C LEU A 273 10.75 -15.23 2.39
N LEU A 274 11.22 -13.98 2.16
CA LEU A 274 11.87 -13.60 0.90
C LEU A 274 13.19 -14.34 0.63
N GLN A 275 13.78 -14.97 1.64
CA GLN A 275 15.00 -15.76 1.52
C GLN A 275 14.70 -17.27 1.30
N GLU A 276 13.45 -17.68 1.48
CA GLU A 276 13.04 -19.07 1.40
C GLU A 276 13.00 -19.59 -0.05
N LYS A 277 13.32 -20.90 -0.21
CA LYS A 277 13.25 -21.56 -1.51
C LYS A 277 11.83 -21.53 -2.09
N ALA A 278 10.80 -21.63 -1.23
CA ALA A 278 9.41 -21.59 -1.64
C ALA A 278 9.04 -20.26 -2.32
N PHE A 279 9.52 -19.13 -1.79
CA PHE A 279 9.34 -17.81 -2.42
C PHE A 279 10.04 -17.72 -3.78
N ARG A 280 11.27 -18.22 -3.89
CA ARG A 280 12.03 -18.24 -5.16
C ARG A 280 11.31 -19.06 -6.23
N ALA A 281 10.79 -20.23 -5.86
CA ALA A 281 10.00 -21.05 -6.77
C ALA A 281 8.76 -20.32 -7.31
N LEU A 282 8.06 -19.53 -6.48
CA LEU A 282 6.93 -18.69 -6.95
C LEU A 282 7.34 -17.69 -8.02
N SER A 283 8.54 -17.11 -7.91
CA SER A 283 9.03 -16.12 -8.89
C SER A 283 9.45 -16.77 -10.20
N GLU A 284 9.98 -17.99 -10.16
CA GLU A 284 10.41 -18.76 -11.36
C GLU A 284 9.22 -19.15 -12.24
N GLU A 285 8.02 -19.26 -11.67
CA GLU A 285 6.78 -19.50 -12.41
C GLU A 285 6.24 -18.25 -13.13
N LEU A 286 6.82 -17.07 -12.85
CA LEU A 286 6.33 -15.80 -13.35
C LEU A 286 7.40 -15.11 -14.21
N GLN A 287 6.97 -14.58 -15.36
CA GLN A 287 7.86 -13.86 -16.26
C GLN A 287 8.18 -12.45 -15.75
N GLY A 288 9.42 -11.99 -15.97
CA GLY A 288 9.82 -10.59 -15.80
C GLY A 288 10.16 -10.16 -14.38
N TYR A 289 10.44 -11.10 -13.46
CA TYR A 289 10.95 -10.81 -12.13
C TYR A 289 12.46 -11.07 -12.03
N ASP A 290 13.16 -10.15 -11.34
CA ASP A 290 14.56 -10.29 -10.94
C ASP A 290 14.66 -10.11 -9.42
N LEU A 291 15.19 -11.14 -8.75
CA LEU A 291 15.36 -11.21 -7.29
C LEU A 291 16.81 -10.95 -6.84
N SER A 292 17.68 -10.44 -7.70
CA SER A 292 19.11 -10.26 -7.42
C SER A 292 19.41 -9.39 -6.20
N ILE A 293 18.52 -8.45 -5.89
CA ILE A 293 18.60 -7.55 -4.71
C ILE A 293 17.43 -7.73 -3.75
N CYS A 294 16.63 -8.80 -3.92
CA CYS A 294 15.49 -9.09 -3.04
C CYS A 294 15.93 -9.24 -1.57
N GLY A 295 15.16 -8.64 -0.65
CA GLY A 295 15.44 -8.64 0.78
C GLY A 295 16.58 -7.69 1.21
N LYS A 296 17.24 -6.99 0.29
CA LYS A 296 18.29 -6.04 0.63
C LYS A 296 17.71 -4.67 0.96
N MET A 297 18.31 -4.02 1.98
CA MET A 297 18.04 -2.63 2.28
C MET A 297 18.47 -1.73 1.13
N VAL A 298 17.66 -0.74 0.83
CA VAL A 298 17.95 0.28 -0.19
C VAL A 298 18.07 1.64 0.49
N PHE A 299 19.04 2.42 0.07
CA PHE A 299 19.35 3.74 0.60
C PHE A 299 19.26 4.79 -0.50
N PRO A 300 18.91 6.07 -0.17
CA PRO A 300 18.97 7.17 -1.12
C PRO A 300 20.39 7.31 -1.74
N GLN A 301 20.47 7.65 -3.02
CA GLN A 301 21.77 7.81 -3.70
C GLN A 301 22.67 8.85 -3.02
N ASN A 302 22.10 9.96 -2.53
CA ASN A 302 22.83 11.01 -1.83
C ASN A 302 23.38 10.61 -0.43
N ALA A 303 22.98 9.46 0.11
CA ALA A 303 23.53 8.95 1.36
C ALA A 303 24.88 8.24 1.17
N ARG A 304 25.18 7.77 -0.06
CA ARG A 304 26.45 7.06 -0.37
C ARG A 304 27.67 7.98 -0.52
N SER A 305 27.46 9.26 -0.82
CA SER A 305 28.54 10.24 -1.02
C SER A 305 29.07 10.89 0.26
N LYS A 306 28.63 10.46 1.44
CA LYS A 306 29.11 10.99 2.75
C LYS A 306 29.98 10.00 3.54
N GLU A 307 30.19 8.80 3.00
CA GLU A 307 31.02 7.75 3.64
C GLU A 307 32.34 7.45 2.86
N GLU A 308 32.65 8.20 1.79
CA GLU A 308 33.95 8.28 1.14
C GLU A 308 34.60 9.63 1.51
#